data_ff9a1695d422725372b9658ce40235dd
#
_entry.id   ff9a1695d422725372b9658ce40235dd
#
_cell.length_a   1.000
_cell.length_b   1.000
_cell.length_c   1.000
_cell.angle_alpha   90.00
_cell.angle_beta   90.00
_cell.angle_gamma   90.00
#
_symmetry.space_group_name_H-M   'P 1'
#
loop_
_entity.id
_entity.type
_entity.pdbx_description
1 polymer ?
#
loop_
_entity_poly.entity_id
_entity_poly.type
_entity_poly.pdbx_seq_one_letter_code
_entity_poly.pdbx_strand_id
1 'polypeptide(L)'
;DVDLAFRLRLKGHRGRYVPDAVVEHVGSATTHPQSDFSVYHGHRNLVWTYFKNMPSQLVWIYLPQHLLANFAALFWYSLRGQAGVIFKSKWDALKGLSRALDRRKDIQKAVCVPARSLRRVMAKGLFLPYSKNKRRV
;
A
#
# COMPACT_ATOMS: atom_id res chain seq x y z
N ASP A 1 4.04 -8.06 1.23
CA ASP A 1 3.90 -8.16 2.69
C ASP A 1 2.96 -7.12 3.27
N VAL A 2 2.84 -5.91 2.68
CA VAL A 2 1.86 -4.90 3.13
C VAL A 2 0.43 -5.45 3.13
N ASP A 3 0.05 -6.19 2.11
CA ASP A 3 -1.27 -6.83 2.00
C ASP A 3 -1.53 -7.83 3.13
N LEU A 4 -0.56 -8.68 3.42
CA LEU A 4 -0.66 -9.68 4.48
C LEU A 4 -0.75 -9.00 5.86
N ALA A 5 0.14 -8.05 6.14
CA ALA A 5 0.15 -7.32 7.39
C ALA A 5 -1.16 -6.57 7.64
N PHE A 6 -1.73 -5.98 6.59
CA PHE A 6 -3.03 -5.31 6.67
C PHE A 6 -4.16 -6.29 7.02
N ARG A 7 -4.22 -7.43 6.34
CA ARG A 7 -5.25 -8.47 6.59
C ARG A 7 -5.15 -9.06 8.00
N LEU A 8 -3.94 -9.31 8.49
CA LEU A 8 -3.72 -9.76 9.87
C LEU A 8 -4.24 -8.71 10.86
N ARG A 9 -4.01 -7.44 10.59
CA ARG A 9 -4.51 -6.35 11.42
C ARG A 9 -6.04 -6.27 11.43
N LEU A 10 -6.68 -6.48 10.29
CA LEU A 10 -8.14 -6.54 10.19
C LEU A 10 -8.75 -7.68 11.00
N LYS A 11 -8.04 -8.80 11.13
CA LYS A 11 -8.41 -9.95 11.99
C LYS A 11 -8.08 -9.75 13.47
N GLY A 12 -7.57 -8.58 13.87
CA GLY A 12 -7.24 -8.29 15.27
C GLY A 12 -5.84 -8.69 15.72
N HIS A 13 -5.04 -9.30 14.84
CA HIS A 13 -3.66 -9.65 15.18
C HIS A 13 -2.80 -8.41 15.38
N ARG A 14 -1.82 -8.51 16.26
CA ARG A 14 -0.83 -7.45 16.52
C ARG A 14 0.54 -7.89 16.01
N GLY A 15 1.23 -7.02 15.31
CA GLY A 15 2.64 -7.20 15.01
C GLY A 15 3.49 -6.83 16.22
N ARG A 16 4.49 -7.68 16.54
CA ARG A 16 5.50 -7.38 17.54
C ARG A 16 6.85 -7.25 16.85
N TYR A 17 7.56 -6.20 17.16
CA TYR A 17 8.95 -6.07 16.76
C TYR A 17 9.82 -6.86 17.74
N VAL A 18 10.70 -7.71 17.22
CA VAL A 18 11.64 -8.50 18.00
C VAL A 18 13.04 -8.08 17.59
N PRO A 19 13.74 -7.27 18.42
CA PRO A 19 15.05 -6.71 18.05
C PRO A 19 16.11 -7.77 17.77
N ASP A 20 16.03 -8.89 18.49
CA ASP A 20 17.01 -9.99 18.41
C ASP A 20 16.79 -10.89 17.18
N ALA A 21 15.64 -10.77 16.51
CA ALA A 21 15.37 -11.49 15.27
C ALA A 21 15.99 -10.75 14.08
N VAL A 22 17.30 -10.88 13.92
CA VAL A 22 18.05 -10.26 12.82
C VAL A 22 17.93 -11.17 11.59
N VAL A 23 17.42 -10.60 10.50
CA VAL A 23 17.38 -11.25 9.18
C VAL A 23 18.19 -10.42 8.21
N GLU A 24 19.21 -11.02 7.63
CA GLU A 24 19.94 -10.41 6.53
C GLU A 24 19.10 -10.51 5.26
N HIS A 25 18.70 -9.37 4.76
CA HIS A 25 17.94 -9.28 3.52
C HIS A 25 18.81 -8.62 2.45
N VAL A 26 19.22 -9.39 1.46
CA VAL A 26 19.90 -8.85 0.27
C VAL A 26 18.86 -8.07 -0.54
N GLY A 27 18.61 -6.85 -0.12
CA GLY A 27 17.65 -5.95 -0.75
C GLY A 27 18.04 -5.68 -2.19
N SER A 28 17.10 -5.87 -3.10
CA SER A 28 17.27 -5.54 -4.52
C SER A 28 18.34 -6.33 -5.27
N ALA A 29 18.72 -7.53 -4.79
CA ALA A 29 19.68 -8.39 -5.48
C ALA A 29 19.27 -8.71 -6.93
N THR A 30 17.96 -8.83 -7.17
CA THR A 30 17.41 -9.12 -8.51
C THR A 30 16.66 -7.95 -9.13
N THR A 31 16.19 -6.98 -8.33
CA THR A 31 15.41 -5.84 -8.83
C THR A 31 15.76 -4.57 -8.09
N HIS A 32 16.28 -3.58 -8.78
CA HIS A 32 16.55 -2.26 -8.20
C HIS A 32 15.26 -1.63 -7.66
N PRO A 33 15.29 -0.88 -6.53
CA PRO A 33 14.08 -0.26 -5.93
C PRO A 33 13.29 0.64 -6.87
N GLN A 34 13.96 1.21 -7.88
CA GLN A 34 13.36 2.09 -8.89
C GLN A 34 13.36 1.45 -10.30
N SER A 35 13.54 0.13 -10.38
CA SER A 35 13.42 -0.58 -11.66
C SER A 35 11.98 -0.53 -12.18
N ASP A 36 11.79 -0.65 -13.48
CA ASP A 36 10.48 -0.70 -14.12
C ASP A 36 9.59 -1.79 -13.51
N PHE A 37 10.18 -2.93 -13.16
CA PHE A 37 9.49 -4.01 -12.46
C PHE A 37 8.94 -3.56 -11.11
N SER A 38 9.78 -2.92 -10.28
CA SER A 38 9.40 -2.46 -8.94
C SER A 38 8.35 -1.36 -9.00
N VAL A 39 8.50 -0.41 -9.91
CA VAL A 39 7.54 0.67 -10.13
C VAL A 39 6.20 0.12 -10.60
N TYR A 40 6.21 -0.73 -11.62
CA TYR A 40 5.00 -1.33 -12.17
C TYR A 40 4.22 -2.12 -11.11
N HIS A 41 4.86 -3.09 -10.48
CA HIS A 41 4.19 -3.96 -9.51
C HIS A 41 3.81 -3.23 -8.22
N GLY A 42 4.68 -2.36 -7.73
CA GLY A 42 4.44 -1.56 -6.52
C GLY A 42 3.19 -0.69 -6.66
N HIS A 43 3.11 0.09 -7.72
CA HIS A 43 2.00 1.02 -7.94
C HIS A 43 0.68 0.34 -8.32
N ARG A 44 0.72 -0.75 -9.07
CA ARG A 44 -0.46 -1.56 -9.35
C ARG A 44 -1.02 -2.20 -8.06
N ASN A 45 -0.17 -2.85 -7.31
CA ASN A 45 -0.56 -3.57 -6.12
C ASN A 45 -1.01 -2.63 -5.00
N LEU A 46 -0.50 -1.39 -4.94
CA LEU A 46 -0.95 -0.37 -4.00
C LEU A 46 -2.45 -0.06 -4.18
N VAL A 47 -2.90 0.09 -5.43
CA VAL A 47 -4.32 0.31 -5.74
C VAL A 47 -5.17 -0.87 -5.30
N TRP A 48 -4.76 -2.09 -5.66
CA TRP A 48 -5.51 -3.29 -5.27
C TRP A 48 -5.54 -3.50 -3.76
N THR A 49 -4.43 -3.29 -3.07
CA THR A 49 -4.35 -3.40 -1.60
C THR A 49 -5.28 -2.39 -0.92
N TYR A 50 -5.33 -1.16 -1.43
CA TYR A 50 -6.23 -0.14 -0.93
C TYR A 50 -7.70 -0.56 -1.04
N PHE A 51 -8.17 -0.84 -2.25
CA PHE A 51 -9.58 -1.19 -2.47
C PHE A 51 -9.96 -2.53 -1.86
N LYS A 52 -9.07 -3.51 -1.80
CA LYS A 52 -9.34 -4.83 -1.26
C LYS A 52 -9.44 -4.83 0.27
N ASN A 53 -8.52 -4.16 0.95
CA ASN A 53 -8.37 -4.31 2.41
C ASN A 53 -9.00 -3.19 3.23
N MET A 54 -9.06 -1.97 2.70
CA MET A 54 -9.55 -0.83 3.49
C MET A 54 -11.02 -1.00 3.89
N PRO A 55 -11.41 -0.89 5.19
CA PRO A 55 -12.80 -0.87 5.61
C PRO A 55 -13.61 0.22 4.88
N SER A 56 -14.88 -0.06 4.57
CA SER A 56 -15.69 0.81 3.70
C SER A 56 -15.73 2.28 4.14
N GLN A 57 -15.85 2.53 5.44
CA GLN A 57 -15.83 3.88 5.99
C GLN A 57 -14.49 4.60 5.73
N LEU A 58 -13.38 3.88 5.82
CA LEU A 58 -12.04 4.44 5.62
C LEU A 58 -11.70 4.58 4.13
N VAL A 59 -12.29 3.78 3.25
CA VAL A 59 -12.14 3.97 1.79
C VAL A 59 -12.54 5.40 1.43
N TRP A 60 -13.72 5.84 1.81
CA TRP A 60 -14.20 7.17 1.43
C TRP A 60 -13.42 8.30 2.08
N ILE A 61 -12.99 8.12 3.34
CA ILE A 61 -12.19 9.12 4.07
C ILE A 61 -10.82 9.32 3.41
N TYR A 62 -10.16 8.23 2.98
CA TYR A 62 -8.80 8.28 2.45
C TYR A 62 -8.73 8.28 0.91
N LEU A 63 -9.88 8.19 0.22
CA LEU A 63 -9.91 8.19 -1.24
C LEU A 63 -9.28 9.45 -1.86
N PRO A 64 -9.58 10.68 -1.39
CA PRO A 64 -8.95 11.88 -1.95
C PRO A 64 -7.41 11.84 -1.82
N GLN A 65 -6.91 11.42 -0.66
CA GLN A 65 -5.47 11.26 -0.43
C GLN A 65 -4.86 10.18 -1.33
N HIS A 66 -5.55 9.06 -1.49
CA HIS A 66 -5.11 7.97 -2.36
C HIS A 66 -5.04 8.40 -3.82
N LEU A 67 -6.04 9.13 -4.31
CA LEU A 67 -6.05 9.68 -5.67
C LEU A 67 -4.91 10.68 -5.86
N LEU A 68 -4.74 11.63 -4.93
CA LEU A 68 -3.65 12.60 -4.98
C LEU A 68 -2.28 11.93 -5.04
N ALA A 69 -2.04 10.91 -4.20
CA ALA A 69 -0.79 10.14 -4.22
C ALA A 69 -0.58 9.41 -5.56
N ASN A 70 -1.65 8.89 -6.17
CA ASN A 70 -1.55 8.25 -7.48
C ASN A 70 -1.25 9.25 -8.61
N PHE A 71 -1.85 10.44 -8.60
CA PHE A 71 -1.55 11.51 -9.55
C PHE A 71 -0.12 12.03 -9.37
N ALA A 72 0.31 12.25 -8.13
CA ALA A 72 1.69 12.63 -7.83
C ALA A 72 2.70 11.58 -8.34
N ALA A 73 2.40 10.30 -8.19
CA ALA A 73 3.23 9.23 -8.73
C ALA A 73 3.27 9.23 -10.25
N LEU A 74 2.12 9.40 -10.92
CA LEU A 74 2.07 9.52 -12.39
C LEU A 74 2.97 10.66 -12.87
N PHE A 75 2.86 11.83 -12.26
CA PHE A 75 3.68 12.99 -12.59
C PHE A 75 5.17 12.72 -12.34
N TRP A 76 5.52 12.26 -11.15
CA TRP A 76 6.91 12.01 -10.73
C TRP A 76 7.64 11.01 -11.62
N TYR A 77 7.02 9.84 -11.88
CA TYR A 77 7.65 8.81 -12.70
C TYR A 77 7.66 9.17 -14.19
N SER A 78 6.71 9.99 -14.67
CA SER A 78 6.75 10.53 -16.02
C SER A 78 7.95 11.44 -16.22
N LEU A 79 8.26 12.32 -15.27
CA LEU A 79 9.45 13.18 -15.30
C LEU A 79 10.77 12.38 -15.22
N ARG A 80 10.74 11.17 -14.71
CA ARG A 80 11.90 10.27 -14.61
C ARG A 80 12.08 9.33 -15.81
N GLY A 81 11.34 9.55 -16.86
CA GLY A 81 11.41 8.72 -18.06
C GLY A 81 10.66 7.39 -17.98
N GLN A 82 9.91 7.14 -16.92
CA GLN A 82 9.14 5.91 -16.69
C GLN A 82 7.64 6.07 -16.96
N ALA A 83 7.26 7.03 -17.82
CA ALA A 83 5.86 7.32 -18.14
C ALA A 83 5.10 6.06 -18.58
N GLY A 84 5.63 5.31 -19.56
CA GLY A 84 4.98 4.10 -20.07
C GLY A 84 4.73 3.07 -18.96
N VAL A 85 5.69 2.89 -18.06
CA VAL A 85 5.62 1.92 -16.96
C VAL A 85 4.53 2.30 -15.96
N ILE A 86 4.53 3.57 -15.52
CA ILE A 86 3.56 4.01 -14.51
C ILE A 86 2.14 4.07 -15.06
N PHE A 87 1.95 4.51 -16.32
CA PHE A 87 0.64 4.49 -16.97
C PHE A 87 0.11 3.07 -17.15
N LYS A 88 0.96 2.15 -17.64
CA LYS A 88 0.61 0.73 -17.75
C LYS A 88 0.23 0.14 -16.38
N SER A 89 0.98 0.45 -15.35
CA SER A 89 0.69 0.02 -13.97
C SER A 89 -0.71 0.45 -13.52
N LYS A 90 -1.09 1.71 -13.76
CA LYS A 90 -2.41 2.25 -13.39
C LYS A 90 -3.53 1.65 -14.24
N TRP A 91 -3.29 1.49 -15.53
CA TRP A 91 -4.24 0.85 -16.42
C TRP A 91 -4.54 -0.59 -16.02
N ASP A 92 -3.52 -1.38 -15.74
CA ASP A 92 -3.67 -2.76 -15.30
C ASP A 92 -4.24 -2.86 -13.88
N ALA A 93 -4.01 -1.84 -13.04
CA ALA A 93 -4.69 -1.73 -11.75
C ALA A 93 -6.20 -1.58 -11.92
N LEU A 94 -6.65 -0.72 -12.85
CA LEU A 94 -8.07 -0.53 -13.16
C LEU A 94 -8.69 -1.81 -13.76
N LYS A 95 -8.03 -2.43 -14.73
CA LYS A 95 -8.49 -3.70 -15.32
C LYS A 95 -8.67 -4.80 -14.27
N GLY A 96 -7.77 -4.89 -13.31
CA GLY A 96 -7.83 -5.91 -12.25
C GLY A 96 -8.70 -5.52 -11.04
N LEU A 97 -9.33 -4.34 -11.06
CA LEU A 97 -10.08 -3.82 -9.91
C LEU A 97 -11.30 -4.69 -9.57
N SER A 98 -12.00 -5.23 -10.56
CA SER A 98 -13.14 -6.14 -10.34
C SER A 98 -12.71 -7.34 -9.48
N ARG A 99 -11.61 -7.99 -9.83
CA ARG A 99 -11.04 -9.10 -9.06
C ARG A 99 -10.65 -8.69 -7.63
N ALA A 100 -10.09 -7.49 -7.46
CA ALA A 100 -9.75 -6.97 -6.13
C ALA A 100 -11.01 -6.73 -5.29
N LEU A 101 -12.08 -6.23 -5.90
CA LEU A 101 -13.38 -6.01 -5.24
C LEU A 101 -14.08 -7.32 -4.89
N ASP A 102 -13.97 -8.36 -5.71
CA ASP A 102 -14.49 -9.68 -5.37
C ASP A 102 -13.76 -10.26 -4.15
N ARG A 103 -12.42 -10.20 -4.13
CA ARG A 103 -11.64 -10.59 -2.95
C ARG A 103 -11.95 -9.74 -1.72
N ARG A 104 -12.32 -8.48 -1.90
CA ARG A 104 -12.77 -7.62 -0.80
C ARG A 104 -13.95 -8.21 -0.05
N LYS A 105 -14.93 -8.80 -0.73
CA LYS A 105 -16.13 -9.38 -0.11
C LYS A 105 -15.74 -10.36 1.00
N ASP A 106 -14.82 -11.26 0.72
CA ASP A 106 -14.38 -12.27 1.69
C ASP A 106 -13.52 -11.66 2.82
N ILE A 107 -12.64 -10.73 2.48
CA ILE A 107 -11.78 -10.06 3.47
C ILE A 107 -12.63 -9.24 4.44
N GLN A 108 -13.61 -8.49 3.95
CA GLN A 108 -14.44 -7.64 4.80
C GLN A 108 -15.40 -8.44 5.70
N LYS A 109 -15.82 -9.65 5.28
CA LYS A 109 -16.57 -10.59 6.15
C LYS A 109 -15.73 -11.06 7.34
N ALA A 110 -14.42 -11.18 7.16
CA ALA A 110 -13.49 -11.66 8.18
C ALA A 110 -12.89 -10.55 9.07
N VAL A 111 -13.41 -9.32 8.98
CA VAL A 111 -12.93 -8.19 9.79
C VAL A 111 -13.49 -8.30 11.20
N CYS A 112 -12.59 -8.39 12.19
CA CYS A 112 -12.93 -8.51 13.61
C CYS A 112 -12.70 -7.20 14.39
N VAL A 113 -12.09 -6.18 13.77
CA VAL A 113 -11.76 -4.93 14.45
C VAL A 113 -12.55 -3.75 13.89
N PRO A 114 -13.03 -2.82 14.75
CA PRO A 114 -13.73 -1.64 14.26
C PRO A 114 -12.78 -0.72 13.47
N ALA A 115 -13.30 -0.05 12.45
CA ALA A 115 -12.54 0.85 11.57
C ALA A 115 -11.76 1.93 12.34
N ARG A 116 -12.33 2.44 13.45
CA ARG A 116 -11.66 3.41 14.33
C ARG A 116 -10.37 2.88 14.96
N SER A 117 -10.30 1.60 15.28
CA SER A 117 -9.10 0.97 15.85
C SER A 117 -7.99 0.89 14.81
N LEU A 118 -8.34 0.54 13.57
CA LEU A 118 -7.40 0.57 12.46
C LEU A 118 -6.89 2.00 12.22
N ARG A 119 -7.79 3.00 12.17
CA ARG A 119 -7.42 4.41 11.97
C ARG A 119 -6.44 4.94 13.01
N ARG A 120 -6.50 4.44 14.26
CA ARG A 120 -5.57 4.86 15.34
C ARG A 120 -4.12 4.44 15.07
N VAL A 121 -3.92 3.31 14.40
CA VAL A 121 -2.58 2.75 14.11
C VAL A 121 -2.07 3.13 12.72
N MET A 122 -2.90 3.70 11.87
CA MET A 122 -2.47 4.24 10.59
C MET A 122 -1.66 5.52 10.78
N ALA A 123 -0.65 5.70 9.94
CA ALA A 123 0.12 6.93 9.91
C ALA A 123 -0.79 8.14 9.65
N LYS A 124 -0.60 9.20 10.42
CA LYS A 124 -1.37 10.45 10.30
C LYS A 124 -0.54 11.47 9.54
N GLY A 125 -1.09 12.02 8.48
CA GLY A 125 -0.48 13.07 7.67
C GLY A 125 -0.25 12.66 6.22
N LEU A 126 -0.33 13.63 5.32
CA LEU A 126 -0.21 13.44 3.87
C LEU A 126 1.20 12.99 3.45
N PHE A 127 2.23 13.45 4.16
CA PHE A 127 3.64 13.28 3.79
C PHE A 127 4.43 12.33 4.69
N LEU A 128 3.81 11.73 5.71
CA LEU A 128 4.51 10.90 6.70
C LEU A 128 5.26 9.68 6.12
N PRO A 129 4.76 8.96 5.08
CA PRO A 129 5.51 7.87 4.49
C PRO A 129 6.82 8.31 3.82
N TYR A 130 6.90 9.58 3.43
CA TYR A 130 8.04 10.16 2.71
C TYR A 130 8.92 11.05 3.58
N SER A 131 8.46 11.41 4.78
CA SER A 131 9.26 12.13 5.76
C SER A 131 10.27 11.17 6.37
N LYS A 132 11.56 11.42 6.13
CA LYS A 132 12.66 10.80 6.90
C LYS A 132 12.55 11.28 8.35
N ASN A 133 11.69 10.63 9.13
CA ASN A 133 11.62 10.92 10.56
C ASN A 133 12.93 10.42 11.18
N LYS A 134 13.90 11.32 11.34
CA LYS A 134 15.07 11.13 12.20
C LYS A 134 14.55 11.04 13.64
N ARG A 135 13.92 9.96 14.01
CA ARG A 135 13.81 9.62 15.43
C ARG A 135 15.22 9.20 15.82
N ARG A 136 15.88 10.09 16.54
CA ARG A 136 17.08 9.76 17.31
C ARG A 136 16.68 8.63 18.26
N VAL A 137 17.43 7.54 18.19
CA VAL A 137 17.50 6.52 19.22
C VAL A 137 18.17 7.15 20.42
#